data_e10b740ab8414f0b6bf118848386fce2
#
_entry.id   e10b740ab8414f0b6bf118848386fce2
#
_cell.length_a   1.000
_cell.length_b   1.000
_cell.length_c   1.000
_cell.angle_alpha   90.00
_cell.angle_beta   90.00
_cell.angle_gamma   90.00
#
_symmetry.space_group_name_H-M   'P 1'
#
loop_
_entity.id
_entity.type
_entity.pdbx_description
1 polymer ?
#
loop_
_entity_poly.entity_id
_entity_poly.type
_entity_poly.pdbx_seq_one_letter_code
_entity_poly.pdbx_strand_id
1 'polypeptide(L)'
;MDLESQNAALQSEIDNATPSSLVKRNQDPTAWLPTQSPRYTLESHRNTINCVAFHPVFSSIASGSDDCMIKIWDWELGELERTLKGHTRAVLDVDYGGPRGGVILASCSSDLSIRLWDPSNEYSNIRTLEGHDHSVSAVRFIPSTNLLVSASRDHDLRIWDVSTGYCIKTIQGHSGWVRDVCPSLDGNFLFSTGDDMTARLWDISVMSNPENKLVMLGHEHVIECCTLAPHTAYQYLAPLAGMKDHSSAKSTAEFMATGSRDKTIKLWDSRGNCIKTLVGHDNWVRAVAFHPGGKYLLSVSDDRSLRCWDLSQEGRCVKTLAEAHERFITCLRWAPGIVKDASAGSGNASDKNSKNKTPFPDVQVRCVIATAGVDWKLKIFAN
;
A
#
# COMPACT_ATOMS: atom_id res chain seq x y z
N MET A 1 -12.16 -26.58 38.76
CA MET A 1 -12.79 -25.26 38.58
C MET A 1 -13.65 -25.34 37.33
N ASP A 2 -14.94 -25.13 37.49
CA ASP A 2 -15.94 -25.38 36.48
C ASP A 2 -15.87 -24.27 35.39
N LEU A 3 -16.11 -24.62 34.15
CA LEU A 3 -16.15 -23.68 33.02
C LEU A 3 -17.13 -22.50 33.25
N GLU A 4 -18.17 -22.73 34.02
CA GLU A 4 -19.13 -21.69 34.42
C GLU A 4 -18.51 -20.64 35.34
N SER A 5 -17.62 -21.02 36.26
CA SER A 5 -16.92 -20.07 37.13
C SER A 5 -15.85 -19.25 36.37
N GLN A 6 -15.24 -19.83 35.33
CA GLN A 6 -14.32 -19.09 34.45
C GLN A 6 -15.07 -18.11 33.54
N ASN A 7 -16.21 -18.51 33.00
CA ASN A 7 -17.08 -17.61 32.23
C ASN A 7 -17.62 -16.45 33.06
N ALA A 8 -18.04 -16.70 34.33
CA ALA A 8 -18.46 -15.65 35.22
C ALA A 8 -17.35 -14.67 35.60
N ALA A 9 -16.13 -15.17 35.79
CA ALA A 9 -14.94 -14.32 36.04
C ALA A 9 -14.59 -13.45 34.83
N LEU A 10 -14.57 -14.01 33.62
CA LEU A 10 -14.33 -13.29 32.38
C LEU A 10 -15.43 -12.26 32.08
N GLN A 11 -16.69 -12.58 32.36
CA GLN A 11 -17.80 -11.64 32.24
C GLN A 11 -17.66 -10.48 33.21
N SER A 12 -17.24 -10.74 34.45
CA SER A 12 -16.96 -9.71 35.47
C SER A 12 -15.77 -8.81 35.07
N GLU A 13 -14.76 -9.34 34.42
CA GLU A 13 -13.65 -8.54 33.88
C GLU A 13 -14.10 -7.65 32.70
N ILE A 14 -15.00 -8.16 31.86
CA ILE A 14 -15.58 -7.39 30.73
C ILE A 14 -16.46 -6.26 31.29
N ASP A 15 -17.28 -6.52 32.30
CA ASP A 15 -18.20 -5.56 32.92
C ASP A 15 -17.44 -4.49 33.75
N ASN A 16 -16.30 -4.84 34.31
CA ASN A 16 -15.41 -3.94 35.04
C ASN A 16 -14.36 -3.21 34.18
N ALA A 17 -14.34 -3.45 32.86
CA ALA A 17 -13.50 -2.70 31.92
C ALA A 17 -13.88 -1.21 31.98
N THR A 18 -12.98 -0.40 32.54
CA THR A 18 -13.23 1.01 32.84
C THR A 18 -13.62 1.83 31.59
N PRO A 19 -14.50 2.83 31.73
CA PRO A 19 -14.99 3.67 30.63
C PRO A 19 -13.87 4.35 29.80
N SER A 20 -12.68 4.52 30.35
CA SER A 20 -11.50 5.07 29.66
C SER A 20 -10.97 4.17 28.54
N SER A 21 -11.21 2.85 28.59
CA SER A 21 -10.92 1.94 27.48
C SER A 21 -11.98 1.97 26.37
N LEU A 22 -13.21 2.36 26.72
CA LEU A 22 -14.33 2.49 25.79
C LEU A 22 -14.30 3.83 25.02
N VAL A 23 -13.77 4.90 25.63
CA VAL A 23 -13.67 6.23 24.98
C VAL A 23 -12.68 6.21 23.82
N LYS A 24 -11.65 5.34 23.85
CA LYS A 24 -10.72 5.17 22.72
C LYS A 24 -11.30 4.40 21.54
N ARG A 25 -12.38 3.63 21.71
CA ARG A 25 -13.03 2.83 20.65
C ARG A 25 -14.00 3.63 19.78
N ASN A 26 -14.35 4.87 20.14
CA ASN A 26 -15.33 5.71 19.42
C ASN A 26 -14.71 6.75 18.49
N GLN A 27 -13.41 6.64 18.13
CA GLN A 27 -12.89 7.44 17.04
C GLN A 27 -13.32 6.80 15.71
N ASP A 28 -13.96 7.62 14.87
CA ASP A 28 -14.30 7.24 13.51
C ASP A 28 -13.03 6.74 12.77
N PRO A 29 -12.97 5.45 12.36
CA PRO A 29 -11.80 4.91 11.68
C PRO A 29 -11.43 5.70 10.41
N THR A 30 -12.41 6.38 9.81
CA THR A 30 -12.20 7.20 8.60
C THR A 30 -11.48 8.52 8.88
N ALA A 31 -11.47 8.97 10.14
CA ALA A 31 -10.80 10.19 10.59
C ALA A 31 -9.49 9.93 11.35
N TRP A 32 -9.13 8.65 11.56
CA TRP A 32 -7.92 8.30 12.31
C TRP A 32 -6.65 8.72 11.59
N LEU A 33 -5.72 9.33 12.33
CA LEU A 33 -4.37 9.69 11.88
C LEU A 33 -3.33 9.19 12.89
N PRO A 34 -2.13 8.81 12.43
CA PRO A 34 -1.08 8.25 13.29
C PRO A 34 -0.72 9.19 14.45
N THR A 35 -0.47 8.62 15.62
CA THR A 35 -0.02 9.35 16.82
C THR A 35 1.44 9.79 16.71
N GLN A 36 1.90 10.68 17.62
CA GLN A 36 3.28 11.14 17.62
C GLN A 36 4.27 10.00 17.90
N SER A 37 3.92 9.09 18.78
CA SER A 37 4.72 7.92 19.13
C SER A 37 4.21 6.67 18.41
N PRO A 38 5.10 5.83 17.85
CA PRO A 38 4.72 4.52 17.36
C PRO A 38 4.26 3.61 18.50
N ARG A 39 3.40 2.66 18.22
CA ARG A 39 3.02 1.59 19.16
C ARG A 39 4.18 0.63 19.38
N TYR A 40 4.86 0.26 18.29
CA TYR A 40 6.04 -0.59 18.31
C TYR A 40 7.13 -0.01 17.42
N THR A 41 8.39 -0.22 17.85
CA THR A 41 9.60 -0.02 17.06
C THR A 41 10.32 -1.36 16.99
N LEU A 42 10.37 -1.96 15.81
CA LEU A 42 10.88 -3.29 15.56
C LEU A 42 12.29 -3.20 14.99
N GLU A 43 13.25 -3.84 15.66
CA GLU A 43 14.67 -3.77 15.34
C GLU A 43 15.22 -5.19 15.18
N SER A 44 15.74 -5.51 14.00
CA SER A 44 16.47 -6.76 13.74
C SER A 44 17.21 -6.73 12.41
N HIS A 45 16.78 -5.87 11.45
CA HIS A 45 17.52 -5.67 10.22
C HIS A 45 18.90 -5.06 10.50
N ARG A 46 19.86 -5.36 9.62
CA ARG A 46 21.25 -4.91 9.75
C ARG A 46 21.63 -3.85 8.71
N ASN A 47 20.68 -3.42 7.92
CA ASN A 47 20.82 -2.37 6.91
C ASN A 47 19.47 -1.71 6.64
N THR A 48 19.43 -0.71 5.75
CA THR A 48 18.24 0.01 5.32
C THR A 48 17.07 -0.92 5.03
N ILE A 49 15.91 -0.62 5.58
CA ILE A 49 14.67 -1.27 5.20
C ILE A 49 14.09 -0.47 4.03
N ASN A 50 13.89 -1.11 2.88
CA ASN A 50 13.42 -0.46 1.66
C ASN A 50 11.91 -0.50 1.51
N CYS A 51 11.27 -1.55 2.01
CA CYS A 51 9.86 -1.83 1.76
C CYS A 51 9.20 -2.58 2.90
N VAL A 52 7.87 -2.45 2.98
CA VAL A 52 7.03 -3.20 3.90
C VAL A 52 5.73 -3.59 3.21
N ALA A 53 5.13 -4.72 3.61
CA ALA A 53 3.81 -5.14 3.15
C ALA A 53 3.06 -5.84 4.29
N PHE A 54 1.78 -5.53 4.45
CA PHE A 54 0.90 -6.19 5.41
C PHE A 54 0.27 -7.44 4.80
N HIS A 55 0.20 -8.49 5.58
CA HIS A 55 -0.61 -9.64 5.22
C HIS A 55 -2.09 -9.24 5.19
N PRO A 56 -2.86 -9.63 4.16
CA PRO A 56 -4.25 -9.16 4.00
C PRO A 56 -5.19 -9.61 5.12
N VAL A 57 -4.92 -10.76 5.74
CA VAL A 57 -5.80 -11.38 6.75
C VAL A 57 -5.16 -11.38 8.14
N PHE A 58 -3.93 -11.89 8.26
CA PHE A 58 -3.25 -12.07 9.55
C PHE A 58 -2.55 -10.80 10.04
N SER A 59 -2.12 -10.81 11.31
CA SER A 59 -1.34 -9.74 11.94
C SER A 59 0.13 -9.69 11.49
N SER A 60 0.49 -10.40 10.44
CA SER A 60 1.85 -10.46 9.93
C SER A 60 2.18 -9.29 8.99
N ILE A 61 3.40 -8.79 9.07
CA ILE A 61 3.98 -7.79 8.17
C ILE A 61 5.32 -8.27 7.66
N ALA A 62 5.57 -8.12 6.36
CA ALA A 62 6.87 -8.39 5.76
C ALA A 62 7.66 -7.11 5.57
N SER A 63 8.98 -7.16 5.81
CA SER A 63 9.92 -6.08 5.51
C SER A 63 11.08 -6.59 4.68
N GLY A 64 11.46 -5.85 3.64
CA GLY A 64 12.62 -6.14 2.78
C GLY A 64 13.73 -5.12 2.97
N SER A 65 14.99 -5.57 2.97
CA SER A 65 16.14 -4.74 3.34
C SER A 65 17.36 -4.93 2.43
N ASP A 66 18.25 -3.93 2.48
CA ASP A 66 19.59 -3.99 1.88
C ASP A 66 20.48 -5.07 2.50
N ASP A 67 20.10 -5.66 3.64
CA ASP A 67 20.77 -6.81 4.23
C ASP A 67 20.48 -8.13 3.48
N CYS A 68 19.78 -8.07 2.35
CA CYS A 68 19.36 -9.18 1.51
C CYS A 68 18.33 -10.11 2.14
N MET A 69 17.75 -9.73 3.29
CA MET A 69 16.79 -10.54 4.02
C MET A 69 15.38 -9.94 3.92
N ILE A 70 14.41 -10.83 4.02
CA ILE A 70 13.03 -10.47 4.30
C ILE A 70 12.72 -10.93 5.72
N LYS A 71 12.08 -10.09 6.50
CA LYS A 71 11.67 -10.43 7.86
C LYS A 71 10.17 -10.36 7.98
N ILE A 72 9.61 -11.34 8.67
CA ILE A 72 8.18 -11.43 8.97
C ILE A 72 8.02 -11.14 10.45
N TRP A 73 7.09 -10.25 10.76
CA TRP A 73 6.83 -9.75 12.10
C TRP A 73 5.34 -9.90 12.43
N ASP A 74 5.03 -10.20 13.67
CA ASP A 74 3.69 -9.96 14.21
C ASP A 74 3.60 -8.52 14.70
N TRP A 75 2.78 -7.69 14.04
CA TRP A 75 2.64 -6.27 14.41
C TRP A 75 1.72 -6.05 15.61
N GLU A 76 0.90 -7.04 16.02
CA GLU A 76 0.08 -6.97 17.23
C GLU A 76 0.90 -7.26 18.49
N LEU A 77 1.79 -8.23 18.41
CA LEU A 77 2.71 -8.61 19.49
C LEU A 77 4.01 -7.77 19.49
N GLY A 78 4.41 -7.26 18.34
CA GLY A 78 5.66 -6.53 18.19
C GLY A 78 6.89 -7.45 18.12
N GLU A 79 6.75 -8.68 17.65
CA GLU A 79 7.76 -9.71 17.66
C GLU A 79 8.20 -10.13 16.25
N LEU A 80 9.46 -10.59 16.14
CA LEU A 80 9.99 -11.18 14.92
C LEU A 80 9.56 -12.64 14.83
N GLU A 81 8.73 -12.98 13.85
CA GLU A 81 8.30 -14.36 13.61
C GLU A 81 9.35 -15.15 12.83
N ARG A 82 9.87 -14.57 11.74
CA ARG A 82 10.73 -15.32 10.80
C ARG A 82 11.68 -14.41 10.01
N THR A 83 12.78 -15.01 9.56
CA THR A 83 13.72 -14.41 8.61
C THR A 83 13.85 -15.29 7.37
N LEU A 84 13.52 -14.74 6.19
CA LEU A 84 13.61 -15.43 4.91
C LEU A 84 14.93 -15.07 4.25
N LYS A 85 15.64 -16.11 3.83
CA LYS A 85 16.92 -16.02 3.13
C LYS A 85 16.74 -16.56 1.70
N GLY A 86 17.38 -15.90 0.74
CA GLY A 86 17.33 -16.35 -0.64
C GLY A 86 17.89 -15.34 -1.62
N HIS A 87 17.46 -14.07 -1.51
CA HIS A 87 18.05 -13.02 -2.31
C HIS A 87 19.53 -12.82 -2.01
N THR A 88 20.31 -12.54 -3.06
CA THR A 88 21.76 -12.37 -2.97
C THR A 88 22.18 -10.90 -2.91
N ARG A 89 21.24 -9.98 -3.16
CA ARG A 89 21.41 -8.53 -3.07
C ARG A 89 20.19 -7.90 -2.39
N ALA A 90 20.21 -6.57 -2.24
CA ALA A 90 19.18 -5.78 -1.62
C ALA A 90 17.77 -6.17 -2.09
N VAL A 91 16.85 -6.39 -1.15
CA VAL A 91 15.42 -6.54 -1.41
C VAL A 91 14.84 -5.14 -1.52
N LEU A 92 14.25 -4.81 -2.67
CA LEU A 92 13.78 -3.47 -2.99
C LEU A 92 12.28 -3.30 -2.73
N ASP A 93 11.49 -4.34 -2.96
CA ASP A 93 10.05 -4.28 -2.71
C ASP A 93 9.48 -5.65 -2.35
N VAL A 94 8.35 -5.63 -1.61
CA VAL A 94 7.58 -6.81 -1.22
C VAL A 94 6.09 -6.51 -1.34
N ASP A 95 5.30 -7.53 -1.70
CA ASP A 95 3.85 -7.41 -1.76
C ASP A 95 3.16 -8.73 -1.43
N TYR A 96 2.02 -8.67 -0.75
CA TYR A 96 1.16 -9.81 -0.49
C TYR A 96 -0.04 -9.82 -1.44
N GLY A 97 -0.31 -10.94 -2.03
CA GLY A 97 -1.46 -11.14 -2.90
C GLY A 97 -1.54 -12.57 -3.38
N GLY A 98 -2.16 -12.82 -4.51
CA GLY A 98 -2.22 -14.14 -5.13
C GLY A 98 -3.61 -14.50 -5.64
N PRO A 99 -3.75 -15.71 -6.20
CA PRO A 99 -5.00 -16.20 -6.74
C PRO A 99 -6.06 -16.35 -5.65
N ARG A 100 -7.33 -16.41 -6.06
CA ARG A 100 -8.42 -16.69 -5.14
C ARG A 100 -8.18 -18.00 -4.40
N GLY A 101 -8.07 -17.94 -3.06
CA GLY A 101 -7.88 -19.11 -2.19
C GLY A 101 -6.47 -19.30 -1.64
N GLY A 102 -5.49 -18.48 -2.00
CA GLY A 102 -4.16 -18.52 -1.41
C GLY A 102 -3.50 -17.15 -1.35
N VAL A 103 -2.75 -16.88 -0.28
CA VAL A 103 -1.93 -15.68 -0.15
C VAL A 103 -0.49 -16.08 -0.40
N ILE A 104 0.18 -15.34 -1.28
CA ILE A 104 1.61 -15.50 -1.62
C ILE A 104 2.31 -14.19 -1.28
N LEU A 105 3.52 -14.27 -0.76
CA LEU A 105 4.40 -13.11 -0.65
C LEU A 105 5.30 -13.08 -1.89
N ALA A 106 5.31 -11.97 -2.61
CA ALA A 106 6.29 -11.69 -3.66
C ALA A 106 7.35 -10.73 -3.13
N SER A 107 8.59 -10.92 -3.56
CA SER A 107 9.71 -10.01 -3.27
C SER A 107 10.54 -9.79 -4.52
N CYS A 108 11.05 -8.59 -4.70
CA CYS A 108 11.95 -8.27 -5.79
C CYS A 108 13.28 -7.68 -5.28
N SER A 109 14.33 -7.82 -6.07
CA SER A 109 15.67 -7.51 -5.62
C SER A 109 16.57 -6.91 -6.70
N SER A 110 17.65 -6.31 -6.23
CA SER A 110 18.79 -5.91 -7.06
C SER A 110 19.58 -7.11 -7.64
N ASP A 111 19.24 -8.35 -7.25
CA ASP A 111 19.78 -9.57 -7.86
C ASP A 111 19.09 -9.96 -9.16
N LEU A 112 18.23 -9.08 -9.70
CA LEU A 112 17.46 -9.22 -10.95
C LEU A 112 16.30 -10.20 -10.86
N SER A 113 16.08 -10.84 -9.72
CA SER A 113 15.05 -11.86 -9.53
C SER A 113 13.85 -11.36 -8.74
N ILE A 114 12.72 -12.01 -8.98
CA ILE A 114 11.52 -11.93 -8.14
C ILE A 114 11.34 -13.31 -7.52
N ARG A 115 11.05 -13.37 -6.22
CA ARG A 115 10.81 -14.63 -5.51
C ARG A 115 9.41 -14.67 -4.95
N LEU A 116 8.79 -15.84 -5.04
CA LEU A 116 7.47 -16.12 -4.51
C LEU A 116 7.61 -17.06 -3.32
N TRP A 117 6.96 -16.70 -2.21
CA TRP A 117 7.04 -17.41 -0.93
C TRP A 117 5.64 -17.81 -0.48
N ASP A 118 5.50 -19.02 0.03
CA ASP A 118 4.23 -19.55 0.54
C ASP A 118 4.13 -19.35 2.06
N PRO A 119 3.29 -18.41 2.55
CA PRO A 119 3.09 -18.21 3.98
C PRO A 119 2.51 -19.44 4.70
N SER A 120 1.74 -20.26 4.01
CA SER A 120 1.11 -21.47 4.58
C SER A 120 2.11 -22.60 4.79
N ASN A 121 3.22 -22.59 4.04
CA ASN A 121 4.29 -23.58 4.13
C ASN A 121 5.60 -22.94 4.60
N GLU A 122 5.55 -22.34 5.80
CA GLU A 122 6.70 -21.74 6.46
C GLU A 122 7.48 -20.70 5.62
N TYR A 123 6.80 -20.01 4.68
CA TYR A 123 7.42 -19.12 3.72
C TYR A 123 8.49 -19.79 2.86
N SER A 124 8.27 -21.06 2.48
CA SER A 124 9.14 -21.73 1.52
C SER A 124 9.13 -21.01 0.18
N ASN A 125 10.30 -20.94 -0.49
CA ASN A 125 10.37 -20.36 -1.84
C ASN A 125 9.70 -21.33 -2.82
N ILE A 126 8.54 -20.91 -3.36
CA ILE A 126 7.79 -21.68 -4.35
C ILE A 126 8.42 -21.55 -5.74
N ARG A 127 8.89 -20.33 -6.07
CA ARG A 127 9.35 -20.02 -7.43
C ARG A 127 10.26 -18.80 -7.44
N THR A 128 11.19 -18.79 -8.39
CA THR A 128 12.00 -17.63 -8.73
C THR A 128 11.70 -17.23 -10.17
N LEU A 129 11.33 -15.97 -10.39
CA LEU A 129 11.04 -15.41 -11.71
C LEU A 129 12.27 -14.63 -12.16
N GLU A 130 12.79 -14.97 -13.31
CA GLU A 130 13.98 -14.38 -13.91
C GLU A 130 13.65 -13.86 -15.31
N GLY A 131 14.33 -12.79 -15.73
CA GLY A 131 14.15 -12.24 -17.06
C GLY A 131 14.42 -10.75 -17.17
N HIS A 132 14.31 -9.97 -16.09
CA HIS A 132 14.74 -8.59 -16.10
C HIS A 132 16.25 -8.46 -16.25
N ASP A 133 16.69 -7.47 -17.04
CA ASP A 133 18.11 -7.22 -17.33
C ASP A 133 18.78 -6.28 -16.33
N HIS A 134 18.00 -5.68 -15.42
CA HIS A 134 18.47 -4.83 -14.34
C HIS A 134 17.65 -5.03 -13.06
N SER A 135 18.06 -4.36 -11.97
CA SER A 135 17.39 -4.42 -10.65
C SER A 135 15.88 -4.22 -10.77
N VAL A 136 15.11 -5.09 -10.13
CA VAL A 136 13.66 -4.97 -10.06
C VAL A 136 13.30 -4.04 -8.90
N SER A 137 12.73 -2.89 -9.23
CA SER A 137 12.47 -1.79 -8.29
C SER A 137 11.19 -1.98 -7.48
N ALA A 138 10.14 -2.51 -8.11
CA ALA A 138 8.84 -2.73 -7.47
C ALA A 138 8.16 -3.98 -7.99
N VAL A 139 7.31 -4.57 -7.14
CA VAL A 139 6.50 -5.75 -7.46
C VAL A 139 5.12 -5.62 -6.82
N ARG A 140 4.05 -5.88 -7.58
CA ARG A 140 2.67 -5.82 -7.11
C ARG A 140 1.83 -6.94 -7.70
N PHE A 141 0.98 -7.55 -6.88
CA PHE A 141 -0.07 -8.43 -7.39
C PHE A 141 -1.17 -7.61 -8.05
N ILE A 142 -1.63 -8.05 -9.23
CA ILE A 142 -2.81 -7.46 -9.86
C ILE A 142 -4.05 -8.03 -9.17
N PRO A 143 -4.88 -7.17 -8.52
CA PRO A 143 -5.99 -7.64 -7.71
C PRO A 143 -6.94 -8.57 -8.45
N SER A 144 -7.47 -9.57 -7.76
CA SER A 144 -8.46 -10.55 -8.27
C SER A 144 -7.99 -11.41 -9.44
N THR A 145 -6.69 -11.41 -9.74
CA THR A 145 -6.07 -12.20 -10.81
C THR A 145 -4.96 -13.11 -10.27
N ASN A 146 -4.43 -13.96 -11.14
CA ASN A 146 -3.23 -14.76 -10.86
C ASN A 146 -1.97 -14.12 -11.47
N LEU A 147 -1.97 -12.80 -11.58
CA LEU A 147 -0.91 -12.04 -12.26
C LEU A 147 -0.14 -11.17 -11.27
N LEU A 148 1.13 -11.02 -11.57
CA LEU A 148 2.05 -10.15 -10.88
C LEU A 148 2.62 -9.14 -11.88
N VAL A 149 2.77 -7.89 -11.50
CA VAL A 149 3.49 -6.88 -12.29
C VAL A 149 4.78 -6.51 -11.58
N SER A 150 5.84 -6.31 -12.33
CA SER A 150 7.13 -5.80 -11.86
C SER A 150 7.56 -4.57 -12.65
N ALA A 151 8.25 -3.66 -11.95
CA ALA A 151 8.91 -2.50 -12.53
C ALA A 151 10.41 -2.64 -12.35
N SER A 152 11.20 -2.27 -13.35
CA SER A 152 12.64 -2.47 -13.30
C SER A 152 13.44 -1.27 -13.82
N ARG A 153 14.70 -1.25 -13.42
CA ARG A 153 15.70 -0.30 -13.93
C ARG A 153 16.14 -0.62 -15.36
N ASP A 154 15.66 -1.72 -15.97
CA ASP A 154 15.79 -1.99 -17.40
C ASP A 154 14.81 -1.19 -18.27
N HIS A 155 14.02 -0.28 -17.66
CA HIS A 155 13.03 0.61 -18.25
C HIS A 155 11.68 -0.06 -18.57
N ASP A 156 11.55 -1.35 -18.29
CA ASP A 156 10.37 -2.14 -18.63
C ASP A 156 9.49 -2.43 -17.41
N LEU A 157 8.21 -2.61 -17.69
CA LEU A 157 7.27 -3.30 -16.82
C LEU A 157 7.06 -4.71 -17.38
N ARG A 158 6.99 -5.71 -16.52
CA ARG A 158 6.67 -7.09 -16.94
C ARG A 158 5.48 -7.63 -16.17
N ILE A 159 4.63 -8.37 -16.87
CA ILE A 159 3.49 -9.08 -16.29
C ILE A 159 3.81 -10.56 -16.30
N TRP A 160 3.65 -11.20 -15.15
CA TRP A 160 3.99 -12.58 -14.89
C TRP A 160 2.76 -13.37 -14.48
N ASP A 161 2.65 -14.60 -14.95
CA ASP A 161 1.71 -15.59 -14.41
C ASP A 161 2.35 -16.26 -13.18
N VAL A 162 1.73 -16.08 -12.03
CA VAL A 162 2.21 -16.61 -10.75
C VAL A 162 2.20 -18.14 -10.74
N SER A 163 1.25 -18.79 -11.43
CA SER A 163 1.11 -20.24 -11.45
C SER A 163 2.17 -20.91 -12.31
N THR A 164 2.49 -20.34 -13.46
CA THR A 164 3.47 -20.91 -14.39
C THR A 164 4.88 -20.36 -14.17
N GLY A 165 4.98 -19.10 -13.70
CA GLY A 165 6.24 -18.37 -13.51
C GLY A 165 6.77 -17.71 -14.77
N TYR A 166 6.04 -17.77 -15.88
CA TYR A 166 6.46 -17.16 -17.13
C TYR A 166 6.05 -15.69 -17.23
N CYS A 167 6.91 -14.89 -17.88
CA CYS A 167 6.56 -13.55 -18.31
C CYS A 167 5.55 -13.62 -19.47
N ILE A 168 4.34 -13.12 -19.24
CA ILE A 168 3.28 -13.10 -20.25
C ILE A 168 3.48 -11.90 -21.19
N LYS A 169 3.88 -10.76 -20.64
CA LYS A 169 4.00 -9.52 -21.38
C LYS A 169 5.07 -8.61 -20.83
N THR A 170 5.83 -7.99 -21.74
CA THR A 170 6.73 -6.86 -21.47
C THR A 170 6.08 -5.60 -22.00
N ILE A 171 6.00 -4.56 -21.18
CA ILE A 171 5.44 -3.25 -21.51
C ILE A 171 6.60 -2.26 -21.52
N GLN A 172 6.81 -1.66 -22.69
CA GLN A 172 7.89 -0.70 -22.93
C GLN A 172 7.35 0.71 -23.08
N GLY A 173 8.16 1.70 -22.72
CA GLY A 173 7.79 3.10 -22.93
C GLY A 173 8.47 4.11 -22.02
N HIS A 174 8.84 3.75 -20.78
CA HIS A 174 9.71 4.62 -19.99
C HIS A 174 11.09 4.72 -20.63
N SER A 175 11.68 5.92 -20.61
CA SER A 175 13.04 6.16 -21.12
C SER A 175 14.10 6.14 -20.01
N GLY A 176 13.69 5.98 -18.76
CA GLY A 176 14.53 5.86 -17.57
C GLY A 176 14.11 4.71 -16.68
N TRP A 177 14.79 4.51 -15.57
CA TRP A 177 14.45 3.47 -14.61
C TRP A 177 13.03 3.60 -14.14
N VAL A 178 12.26 2.50 -14.18
CA VAL A 178 10.93 2.48 -13.58
C VAL A 178 11.07 2.25 -12.09
N ARG A 179 10.55 3.19 -11.28
CA ARG A 179 10.70 3.20 -9.83
C ARG A 179 9.61 2.45 -9.10
N ASP A 180 8.37 2.69 -9.47
CA ASP A 180 7.21 2.12 -8.79
C ASP A 180 6.09 1.81 -9.78
N VAL A 181 5.22 0.87 -9.40
CA VAL A 181 4.03 0.49 -10.15
C VAL A 181 2.88 0.20 -9.19
N CYS A 182 1.70 0.67 -9.53
CA CYS A 182 0.47 0.47 -8.76
C CYS A 182 -0.64 -0.02 -9.70
N PRO A 183 -1.13 -1.27 -9.55
CA PRO A 183 -2.29 -1.76 -10.30
C PRO A 183 -3.59 -1.17 -9.74
N SER A 184 -4.58 -1.02 -10.61
CA SER A 184 -5.94 -0.64 -10.21
C SER A 184 -6.68 -1.81 -9.54
N LEU A 185 -7.67 -1.48 -8.71
CA LEU A 185 -8.45 -2.49 -7.97
C LEU A 185 -9.24 -3.44 -8.88
N ASP A 186 -9.62 -2.99 -10.07
CA ASP A 186 -10.31 -3.81 -11.08
C ASP A 186 -9.33 -4.60 -11.97
N GLY A 187 -8.03 -4.39 -11.82
CA GLY A 187 -7.00 -5.07 -12.59
C GLY A 187 -6.87 -4.64 -14.04
N ASN A 188 -7.55 -3.54 -14.46
CA ASN A 188 -7.57 -3.09 -15.86
C ASN A 188 -6.49 -2.06 -16.18
N PHE A 189 -5.94 -1.40 -15.16
CA PHE A 189 -4.96 -0.33 -15.34
C PHE A 189 -3.72 -0.57 -14.48
N LEU A 190 -2.57 -0.11 -14.99
CA LEU A 190 -1.32 0.03 -14.24
C LEU A 190 -0.91 1.50 -14.24
N PHE A 191 -0.49 1.98 -13.09
CA PHE A 191 0.08 3.31 -12.94
C PHE A 191 1.55 3.16 -12.57
N SER A 192 2.47 3.73 -13.35
CA SER A 192 3.92 3.60 -13.16
C SER A 192 4.63 4.95 -13.17
N THR A 193 5.79 5.01 -12.52
CA THR A 193 6.61 6.21 -12.40
C THR A 193 8.08 5.89 -12.55
N GLY A 194 8.87 6.86 -13.01
CA GLY A 194 10.26 6.59 -13.29
C GLY A 194 11.22 7.79 -13.23
N ASP A 195 12.48 7.47 -13.54
CA ASP A 195 13.59 8.42 -13.61
C ASP A 195 13.45 9.39 -14.78
N ASP A 196 12.64 9.07 -15.78
CA ASP A 196 12.29 9.94 -16.90
C ASP A 196 11.36 11.10 -16.50
N MET A 197 11.10 11.29 -15.22
CA MET A 197 10.23 12.32 -14.64
C MET A 197 8.79 12.23 -15.13
N THR A 198 8.38 11.09 -15.70
CA THR A 198 7.02 10.86 -16.16
C THR A 198 6.28 9.87 -15.24
N ALA A 199 4.97 10.10 -15.11
CA ALA A 199 4.04 9.09 -14.61
C ALA A 199 3.17 8.63 -15.79
N ARG A 200 2.90 7.32 -15.86
CA ARG A 200 2.19 6.73 -16.99
C ARG A 200 1.05 5.84 -16.54
N LEU A 201 -0.07 5.97 -17.22
CA LEU A 201 -1.23 5.10 -17.04
C LEU A 201 -1.36 4.17 -18.25
N TRP A 202 -1.34 2.87 -17.98
CA TRP A 202 -1.43 1.81 -18.97
C TRP A 202 -2.79 1.12 -18.87
N ASP A 203 -3.45 0.92 -19.99
CA ASP A 203 -4.64 0.07 -20.09
C ASP A 203 -4.17 -1.35 -20.41
N ILE A 204 -4.44 -2.27 -19.50
CA ILE A 204 -4.11 -3.69 -19.62
C ILE A 204 -5.37 -4.57 -19.71
N SER A 205 -6.55 -3.97 -19.90
CA SER A 205 -7.80 -4.71 -20.04
C SER A 205 -7.74 -5.70 -21.21
N VAL A 206 -6.96 -5.37 -22.25
CA VAL A 206 -6.61 -6.26 -23.34
C VAL A 206 -5.15 -6.68 -23.19
N MET A 207 -4.90 -7.78 -22.48
CA MET A 207 -3.55 -8.25 -22.13
C MET A 207 -2.63 -8.49 -23.35
N SER A 208 -3.20 -8.85 -24.52
CA SER A 208 -2.41 -9.03 -25.75
C SER A 208 -1.81 -7.73 -26.29
N ASN A 209 -2.45 -6.59 -26.00
CA ASN A 209 -2.00 -5.28 -26.46
C ASN A 209 -2.20 -4.21 -25.38
N PRO A 210 -1.33 -4.17 -24.35
CA PRO A 210 -1.34 -3.08 -23.37
C PRO A 210 -1.05 -1.74 -24.04
N GLU A 211 -1.85 -0.73 -23.73
CA GLU A 211 -1.74 0.60 -24.33
C GLU A 211 -1.30 1.64 -23.31
N ASN A 212 -0.38 2.50 -23.70
CA ASN A 212 -0.05 3.69 -22.93
C ASN A 212 -1.18 4.72 -23.09
N LYS A 213 -2.08 4.76 -22.12
CA LYS A 213 -3.26 5.61 -22.16
C LYS A 213 -2.94 7.08 -21.90
N LEU A 214 -2.04 7.35 -20.96
CA LEU A 214 -1.67 8.70 -20.55
C LEU A 214 -0.21 8.79 -20.15
N VAL A 215 0.42 9.90 -20.50
CA VAL A 215 1.72 10.32 -20.00
C VAL A 215 1.56 11.65 -19.27
N MET A 216 1.86 11.65 -17.98
CA MET A 216 1.74 12.81 -17.11
C MET A 216 3.10 13.46 -16.94
N LEU A 217 3.17 14.74 -17.28
CA LEU A 217 4.35 15.57 -17.22
C LEU A 217 4.13 16.71 -16.21
N GLY A 218 5.17 17.08 -15.47
CA GLY A 218 5.06 18.22 -14.56
C GLY A 218 5.92 18.13 -13.31
N HIS A 219 6.45 16.96 -12.94
CA HIS A 219 7.52 16.90 -11.94
C HIS A 219 8.85 17.35 -12.55
N GLU A 220 9.66 18.03 -11.73
CA GLU A 220 10.97 18.59 -12.14
C GLU A 220 12.13 17.65 -11.83
N HIS A 221 11.84 16.49 -11.22
CA HIS A 221 12.83 15.48 -10.86
C HIS A 221 12.20 14.08 -10.89
N VAL A 222 13.02 13.05 -10.68
CA VAL A 222 12.62 11.64 -10.58
C VAL A 222 11.38 11.47 -9.73
N ILE A 223 10.45 10.66 -10.20
CA ILE A 223 9.25 10.29 -9.44
C ILE A 223 9.52 8.94 -8.76
N GLU A 224 9.58 8.97 -7.42
CA GLU A 224 9.96 7.80 -6.61
C GLU A 224 8.81 6.83 -6.35
N CYS A 225 7.59 7.34 -6.22
CA CYS A 225 6.44 6.53 -5.83
C CYS A 225 5.14 6.97 -6.49
N CYS A 226 4.21 6.03 -6.58
CA CYS A 226 2.89 6.28 -7.12
C CYS A 226 1.81 5.50 -6.37
N THR A 227 0.58 6.00 -6.42
CA THR A 227 -0.58 5.31 -5.88
C THR A 227 -1.86 5.74 -6.59
N LEU A 228 -2.81 4.82 -6.71
CA LEU A 228 -4.16 5.09 -7.18
C LEU A 228 -5.07 5.45 -6.01
N ALA A 229 -5.97 6.41 -6.21
CA ALA A 229 -6.89 6.83 -5.18
C ALA A 229 -8.00 5.76 -4.98
N PRO A 230 -8.36 5.43 -3.73
CA PRO A 230 -9.54 4.62 -3.48
C PRO A 230 -10.81 5.39 -3.85
N HIS A 231 -11.90 4.69 -4.18
CA HIS A 231 -13.18 5.33 -4.50
C HIS A 231 -13.69 6.29 -3.42
N THR A 232 -13.39 5.99 -2.16
CA THR A 232 -13.72 6.86 -1.01
C THR A 232 -13.08 8.24 -1.10
N ALA A 233 -11.96 8.39 -1.83
CA ALA A 233 -11.28 9.67 -2.01
C ALA A 233 -11.90 10.55 -3.12
N TYR A 234 -12.69 9.95 -4.02
CA TYR A 234 -13.22 10.65 -5.19
C TYR A 234 -14.11 11.85 -4.83
N GLN A 235 -14.89 11.73 -3.74
CA GLN A 235 -15.71 12.83 -3.24
C GLN A 235 -14.90 14.07 -2.82
N TYR A 236 -13.63 13.91 -2.48
CA TYR A 236 -12.72 14.99 -2.10
C TYR A 236 -11.87 15.48 -3.28
N LEU A 237 -11.52 14.58 -4.20
CA LEU A 237 -10.66 14.88 -5.35
C LEU A 237 -11.42 15.49 -6.53
N ALA A 238 -12.68 15.07 -6.76
CA ALA A 238 -13.49 15.60 -7.85
C ALA A 238 -13.73 17.13 -7.78
N PRO A 239 -14.02 17.73 -6.61
CA PRO A 239 -14.09 19.19 -6.49
C PRO A 239 -12.77 19.89 -6.82
N LEU A 240 -11.63 19.31 -6.44
CA LEU A 240 -10.30 19.85 -6.77
C LEU A 240 -10.03 19.83 -8.28
N ALA A 241 -10.59 18.85 -8.99
CA ALA A 241 -10.54 18.75 -10.44
C ALA A 241 -11.59 19.61 -11.16
N GLY A 242 -12.39 20.39 -10.42
CA GLY A 242 -13.48 21.21 -10.99
C GLY A 242 -14.67 20.40 -11.49
N MET A 243 -14.81 19.14 -11.09
CA MET A 243 -15.92 18.28 -11.47
C MET A 243 -17.12 18.51 -10.56
N LYS A 244 -18.31 18.72 -11.13
CA LYS A 244 -19.55 18.98 -10.38
C LYS A 244 -20.18 17.69 -9.81
N ASP A 245 -19.98 16.55 -10.47
CA ASP A 245 -20.53 15.26 -10.09
C ASP A 245 -19.46 14.16 -10.13
N HIS A 246 -19.29 13.46 -9.02
CA HIS A 246 -18.42 12.30 -8.87
C HIS A 246 -19.17 10.95 -8.99
N SER A 247 -20.53 10.99 -9.08
CA SER A 247 -21.37 9.80 -9.21
C SER A 247 -21.20 9.07 -10.55
N SER A 248 -20.52 9.69 -11.52
CA SER A 248 -20.26 9.14 -12.85
C SER A 248 -18.88 8.49 -12.99
N ALA A 249 -18.08 8.38 -11.91
CA ALA A 249 -16.79 7.70 -11.94
C ALA A 249 -16.97 6.24 -12.38
N LYS A 250 -16.51 5.94 -13.59
CA LYS A 250 -16.69 4.61 -14.24
C LYS A 250 -15.44 3.74 -14.11
N SER A 251 -14.33 4.29 -13.64
CA SER A 251 -13.02 3.64 -13.59
C SER A 251 -12.44 3.68 -12.18
N THR A 252 -11.66 2.66 -11.85
CA THR A 252 -10.88 2.60 -10.61
C THR A 252 -9.57 3.39 -10.68
N ALA A 253 -9.28 4.03 -11.83
CA ALA A 253 -8.11 4.85 -12.08
C ALA A 253 -8.49 6.31 -12.44
N GLU A 254 -9.49 6.89 -11.74
CA GLU A 254 -9.91 8.28 -11.99
C GLU A 254 -8.94 9.30 -11.38
N PHE A 255 -8.37 9.00 -10.23
CA PHE A 255 -7.44 9.90 -9.56
C PHE A 255 -6.19 9.15 -9.08
N MET A 256 -5.06 9.84 -9.14
CA MET A 256 -3.74 9.29 -8.86
C MET A 256 -2.91 10.29 -8.06
N ALA A 257 -1.92 9.78 -7.33
CA ALA A 257 -0.94 10.60 -6.63
C ALA A 257 0.48 10.10 -6.91
N THR A 258 1.42 11.04 -7.03
CA THR A 258 2.85 10.78 -7.23
C THR A 258 3.68 11.55 -6.23
N GLY A 259 4.79 10.96 -5.76
CA GLY A 259 5.78 11.62 -4.91
C GLY A 259 7.14 11.65 -5.61
N SER A 260 7.83 12.79 -5.53
CA SER A 260 9.03 13.04 -6.31
C SER A 260 10.21 13.54 -5.48
N ARG A 261 11.40 13.44 -6.06
CA ARG A 261 12.64 14.07 -5.56
C ARG A 261 12.61 15.59 -5.66
N ASP A 262 11.66 16.17 -6.40
CA ASP A 262 11.42 17.62 -6.39
C ASP A 262 10.74 18.11 -5.09
N LYS A 263 10.58 17.22 -4.09
CA LYS A 263 10.01 17.45 -2.76
C LYS A 263 8.51 17.70 -2.76
N THR A 264 7.85 17.52 -3.90
CA THR A 264 6.41 17.72 -4.07
C THR A 264 5.66 16.42 -4.24
N ILE A 265 4.37 16.48 -3.91
CA ILE A 265 3.39 15.46 -4.24
C ILE A 265 2.43 16.09 -5.25
N LYS A 266 2.12 15.39 -6.33
CA LYS A 266 1.14 15.84 -7.30
C LYS A 266 -0.05 14.89 -7.35
N LEU A 267 -1.23 15.49 -7.42
CA LEU A 267 -2.49 14.78 -7.62
C LEU A 267 -2.92 14.97 -9.08
N TRP A 268 -3.38 13.89 -9.69
CA TRP A 268 -3.70 13.83 -11.12
C TRP A 268 -5.11 13.31 -11.35
N ASP A 269 -5.75 13.77 -12.42
CA ASP A 269 -7.02 13.23 -12.90
C ASP A 269 -6.81 12.20 -14.03
N SER A 270 -7.87 11.49 -14.41
CA SER A 270 -7.89 10.50 -15.51
C SER A 270 -7.67 11.09 -16.90
N ARG A 271 -7.55 12.40 -17.04
CA ARG A 271 -7.18 13.12 -18.28
C ARG A 271 -5.68 13.45 -18.32
N GLY A 272 -4.95 13.18 -17.24
CA GLY A 272 -3.53 13.49 -17.12
C GLY A 272 -3.23 14.91 -16.62
N ASN A 273 -4.24 15.67 -16.17
CA ASN A 273 -4.02 17.00 -15.62
C ASN A 273 -3.57 16.92 -14.17
N CYS A 274 -2.60 17.75 -13.80
CA CYS A 274 -2.24 17.97 -12.40
C CYS A 274 -3.34 18.85 -11.75
N ILE A 275 -4.14 18.24 -10.86
CA ILE A 275 -5.23 18.95 -10.18
C ILE A 275 -4.74 19.71 -8.96
N LYS A 276 -3.67 19.25 -8.31
CA LYS A 276 -3.07 19.92 -7.15
C LYS A 276 -1.61 19.50 -6.96
N THR A 277 -0.78 20.46 -6.56
CA THR A 277 0.58 20.21 -6.08
C THR A 277 0.61 20.47 -4.58
N LEU A 278 1.01 19.47 -3.78
CA LEU A 278 1.17 19.57 -2.34
C LEU A 278 2.65 19.86 -2.05
N VAL A 279 2.89 21.00 -1.43
CA VAL A 279 4.23 21.50 -1.08
C VAL A 279 4.38 21.54 0.42
N GLY A 280 5.53 21.09 0.93
CA GLY A 280 5.79 21.13 2.36
C GLY A 280 6.98 20.28 2.79
N HIS A 281 7.27 19.16 2.13
CA HIS A 281 8.47 18.39 2.42
C HIS A 281 9.74 19.14 2.04
N ASP A 282 10.78 18.99 2.87
CA ASP A 282 12.08 19.66 2.69
C ASP A 282 13.08 18.81 1.90
N ASN A 283 12.74 17.54 1.63
CA ASN A 283 13.57 16.60 0.89
C ASN A 283 12.70 15.63 0.06
N TRP A 284 13.30 14.66 -0.59
CA TRP A 284 12.68 13.70 -1.50
C TRP A 284 11.48 13.00 -0.86
N VAL A 285 10.35 12.97 -1.56
CA VAL A 285 9.18 12.19 -1.15
C VAL A 285 9.37 10.74 -1.60
N ARG A 286 9.44 9.82 -0.65
CA ARG A 286 9.75 8.41 -0.89
C ARG A 286 8.54 7.50 -1.05
N ALA A 287 7.48 7.79 -0.30
CA ALA A 287 6.25 7.01 -0.42
C ALA A 287 5.03 7.89 -0.13
N VAL A 288 3.93 7.55 -0.79
CA VAL A 288 2.61 8.14 -0.58
C VAL A 288 1.57 7.03 -0.42
N ALA A 289 0.58 7.24 0.44
CA ALA A 289 -0.52 6.31 0.65
C ALA A 289 -1.81 7.05 0.95
N PHE A 290 -2.89 6.71 0.23
CA PHE A 290 -4.21 7.20 0.59
C PHE A 290 -4.72 6.53 1.86
N HIS A 291 -5.35 7.31 2.71
CA HIS A 291 -6.15 6.78 3.81
C HIS A 291 -7.34 5.99 3.23
N PRO A 292 -7.69 4.80 3.74
CA PRO A 292 -8.82 4.02 3.24
C PRO A 292 -10.16 4.76 3.27
N GLY A 293 -10.35 5.69 4.22
CA GLY A 293 -11.51 6.59 4.28
C GLY A 293 -11.50 7.71 3.22
N GLY A 294 -10.43 7.83 2.45
CA GLY A 294 -10.30 8.74 1.29
C GLY A 294 -10.06 10.21 1.62
N LYS A 295 -10.30 10.65 2.85
CA LYS A 295 -10.17 12.06 3.24
C LYS A 295 -8.72 12.54 3.30
N TYR A 296 -7.79 11.65 3.65
CA TYR A 296 -6.40 12.01 3.88
C TYR A 296 -5.47 11.30 2.91
N LEU A 297 -4.38 11.96 2.56
CA LEU A 297 -3.20 11.37 1.95
C LEU A 297 -2.06 11.45 2.95
N LEU A 298 -1.26 10.39 3.06
CA LEU A 298 -0.07 10.34 3.89
C LEU A 298 1.16 10.29 2.99
N SER A 299 2.24 10.91 3.46
CA SER A 299 3.52 10.89 2.76
C SER A 299 4.69 10.79 3.73
N VAL A 300 5.76 10.18 3.28
CA VAL A 300 7.04 10.10 4.00
C VAL A 300 8.19 10.56 3.11
N SER A 301 9.22 11.10 3.75
CA SER A 301 10.31 11.76 3.04
C SER A 301 11.68 11.52 3.69
N ASP A 302 12.72 11.82 2.92
CA ASP A 302 14.11 11.91 3.39
C ASP A 302 14.30 13.09 4.38
N ASP A 303 13.31 13.98 4.57
CA ASP A 303 13.29 14.97 5.65
C ASP A 303 12.97 14.37 7.03
N ARG A 304 12.82 13.04 7.13
CA ARG A 304 12.50 12.25 8.33
C ARG A 304 11.09 12.45 8.86
N SER A 305 10.25 13.17 8.11
CA SER A 305 8.88 13.44 8.52
C SER A 305 7.86 12.52 7.85
N LEU A 306 6.77 12.25 8.58
CA LEU A 306 5.52 11.75 8.04
C LEU A 306 4.51 12.90 8.06
N ARG A 307 3.88 13.18 6.92
CA ARG A 307 2.88 14.24 6.78
C ARG A 307 1.54 13.68 6.38
N CYS A 308 0.48 14.31 6.92
CA CYS A 308 -0.91 13.99 6.61
C CYS A 308 -1.56 15.22 5.95
N TRP A 309 -2.13 15.01 4.77
CA TRP A 309 -2.74 16.04 3.94
C TRP A 309 -4.25 15.83 3.89
N ASP A 310 -5.02 16.84 4.25
CA ASP A 310 -6.49 16.79 4.21
C ASP A 310 -7.00 17.22 2.83
N LEU A 311 -7.53 16.27 2.08
CA LEU A 311 -8.04 16.47 0.73
C LEU A 311 -9.35 17.29 0.73
N SER A 312 -10.10 17.28 1.83
CA SER A 312 -11.30 18.10 1.99
C SER A 312 -10.98 19.59 2.21
N GLN A 313 -9.73 19.90 2.56
CA GLN A 313 -9.21 21.26 2.75
C GLN A 313 -8.15 21.58 1.67
N GLU A 314 -8.44 21.26 0.44
CA GLU A 314 -7.58 21.52 -0.71
C GLU A 314 -6.16 20.92 -0.59
N GLY A 315 -5.99 19.83 0.12
CA GLY A 315 -4.69 19.21 0.34
C GLY A 315 -3.80 19.96 1.35
N ARG A 316 -4.39 20.65 2.33
CA ARG A 316 -3.65 21.28 3.41
C ARG A 316 -2.98 20.24 4.30
N CYS A 317 -1.71 20.46 4.67
CA CYS A 317 -1.04 19.64 5.66
C CYS A 317 -1.64 19.90 7.05
N VAL A 318 -2.31 18.89 7.61
CA VAL A 318 -3.01 18.97 8.91
C VAL A 318 -2.21 18.37 10.05
N LYS A 319 -1.25 17.50 9.74
CA LYS A 319 -0.39 16.86 10.74
C LYS A 319 0.98 16.59 10.18
N THR A 320 2.01 16.85 10.98
CA THR A 320 3.40 16.54 10.69
C THR A 320 4.01 15.81 11.89
N LEU A 321 4.54 14.62 11.67
CA LEU A 321 5.39 13.93 12.61
C LEU A 321 6.83 14.20 12.18
N ALA A 322 7.46 15.23 12.76
CA ALA A 322 8.71 15.80 12.26
C ALA A 322 9.91 14.85 12.41
N GLU A 323 9.96 14.03 13.40
CA GLU A 323 11.03 13.07 13.65
C GLU A 323 10.45 11.66 13.79
N ALA A 324 9.64 11.28 12.77
CA ALA A 324 9.05 9.94 12.76
C ALA A 324 10.12 8.85 12.74
N HIS A 325 11.29 9.11 12.13
CA HIS A 325 12.48 8.27 12.16
C HIS A 325 13.74 9.10 12.43
N GLU A 326 14.80 8.44 12.92
CA GLU A 326 16.09 9.08 13.18
C GLU A 326 16.84 9.45 11.89
N ARG A 327 16.56 8.71 10.79
CA ARG A 327 17.11 8.91 9.45
C ARG A 327 16.01 8.96 8.41
N PHE A 328 16.37 8.92 7.13
CA PHE A 328 15.44 8.96 5.99
C PHE A 328 14.40 7.84 6.08
N ILE A 329 13.17 8.15 5.73
CA ILE A 329 12.07 7.19 5.68
C ILE A 329 11.91 6.72 4.24
N THR A 330 12.05 5.43 4.01
CA THR A 330 12.06 4.83 2.67
C THR A 330 10.70 4.35 2.21
N CYS A 331 9.84 3.91 3.13
CA CYS A 331 8.55 3.32 2.78
C CYS A 331 7.46 3.62 3.81
N LEU A 332 6.24 3.57 3.30
CA LEU A 332 4.99 3.75 4.05
C LEU A 332 3.94 2.80 3.46
N ARG A 333 3.25 2.04 4.31
CA ARG A 333 2.09 1.24 3.91
C ARG A 333 0.97 1.37 4.95
N TRP A 334 -0.26 1.37 4.44
CA TRP A 334 -1.46 1.25 5.25
C TRP A 334 -1.89 -0.23 5.29
N ALA A 335 -2.32 -0.72 6.46
CA ALA A 335 -2.84 -2.07 6.56
C ALA A 335 -4.12 -2.22 5.71
N PRO A 336 -4.26 -3.29 4.92
CA PRO A 336 -5.46 -3.52 4.12
C PRO A 336 -6.70 -3.62 5.01
N GLY A 337 -7.83 -3.08 4.55
CA GLY A 337 -9.11 -3.22 5.24
C GLY A 337 -9.59 -4.67 5.23
N ILE A 338 -10.37 -5.05 6.24
CA ILE A 338 -11.02 -6.37 6.28
C ILE A 338 -12.35 -6.26 5.54
N VAL A 339 -12.53 -7.08 4.51
CA VAL A 339 -13.82 -7.22 3.82
C VAL A 339 -14.75 -8.00 4.74
N LYS A 340 -15.88 -7.41 5.14
CA LYS A 340 -16.91 -8.14 5.89
C LYS A 340 -17.66 -9.04 4.90
N ASP A 341 -17.52 -10.34 5.08
CA ASP A 341 -18.34 -11.29 4.34
C ASP A 341 -19.81 -11.11 4.71
N ALA A 342 -20.64 -10.82 3.71
CA ALA A 342 -22.09 -10.66 3.88
C ALA A 342 -22.82 -11.94 4.36
N SER A 343 -22.09 -13.05 4.56
CA SER A 343 -22.61 -14.37 4.94
C SER A 343 -22.58 -14.68 6.45
N ALA A 344 -21.98 -13.85 7.30
CA ALA A 344 -21.88 -14.12 8.75
C ALA A 344 -23.04 -13.57 9.60
N GLY A 345 -24.08 -13.04 8.99
CA GLY A 345 -25.30 -12.53 9.66
C GLY A 345 -26.49 -13.45 9.46
N SER A 346 -26.50 -14.62 10.11
CA SER A 346 -27.72 -15.42 10.21
C SER A 346 -28.71 -14.79 11.22
N GLY A 347 -29.88 -14.38 10.74
CA GLY A 347 -31.09 -14.25 11.56
C GLY A 347 -31.54 -12.83 11.88
N ASN A 348 -32.27 -12.21 10.99
CA ASN A 348 -33.64 -11.78 11.11
C ASN A 348 -34.09 -11.01 9.85
N ALA A 349 -34.93 -11.68 9.08
CA ALA A 349 -35.60 -11.07 7.95
C ALA A 349 -36.72 -10.17 8.48
N SER A 350 -36.52 -8.84 8.48
CA SER A 350 -37.61 -7.86 8.36
C SER A 350 -37.02 -6.44 8.29
N ASP A 351 -36.52 -6.05 7.13
CA ASP A 351 -36.59 -4.65 6.72
C ASP A 351 -36.40 -4.56 5.19
N LYS A 352 -37.56 -4.57 4.52
CA LYS A 352 -37.67 -4.30 3.08
C LYS A 352 -37.76 -2.80 2.89
N ASN A 353 -36.72 -2.04 3.09
CA ASN A 353 -36.59 -0.67 2.55
C ASN A 353 -35.17 -0.11 2.72
N SER A 354 -34.26 -0.53 1.89
CA SER A 354 -33.07 0.29 1.64
C SER A 354 -32.70 0.23 0.17
N LYS A 355 -33.15 1.26 -0.56
CA LYS A 355 -32.81 1.53 -1.96
C LYS A 355 -31.45 2.26 -2.10
N ASN A 356 -30.43 1.94 -1.27
CA ASN A 356 -29.07 2.46 -1.44
C ASN A 356 -28.07 1.37 -1.10
N LYS A 357 -27.98 0.31 -1.93
CA LYS A 357 -26.80 -0.55 -1.92
C LYS A 357 -25.72 0.14 -2.75
N THR A 358 -24.69 0.65 -2.09
CA THR A 358 -23.43 1.00 -2.75
C THR A 358 -22.88 -0.25 -3.45
N PRO A 359 -22.38 -0.15 -4.69
CA PRO A 359 -21.88 -1.31 -5.43
C PRO A 359 -20.57 -1.90 -4.87
N PHE A 360 -20.08 -1.40 -3.73
CA PHE A 360 -18.83 -1.80 -3.12
C PHE A 360 -19.05 -2.55 -1.80
N PRO A 361 -18.20 -3.57 -1.51
CA PRO A 361 -18.26 -4.32 -0.27
C PRO A 361 -17.98 -3.41 0.94
N ASP A 362 -18.63 -3.69 2.07
CA ASP A 362 -18.39 -3.00 3.33
C ASP A 362 -17.00 -3.41 3.85
N VAL A 363 -16.06 -2.47 3.86
CA VAL A 363 -14.67 -2.70 4.25
C VAL A 363 -14.40 -2.05 5.59
N GLN A 364 -14.04 -2.87 6.57
CA GLN A 364 -13.61 -2.35 7.86
C GLN A 364 -12.18 -1.80 7.77
N VAL A 365 -12.01 -0.50 8.01
CA VAL A 365 -10.70 0.16 8.01
C VAL A 365 -9.88 -0.32 9.20
N ARG A 366 -8.65 -0.78 8.94
CA ARG A 366 -7.63 -1.00 9.98
C ARG A 366 -6.88 0.29 10.23
N CYS A 367 -6.90 0.80 11.46
CA CYS A 367 -6.16 1.99 11.88
C CYS A 367 -4.70 1.62 12.19
N VAL A 368 -3.99 1.11 11.20
CA VAL A 368 -2.60 0.67 11.32
C VAL A 368 -1.80 1.09 10.10
N ILE A 369 -0.68 1.75 10.34
CA ILE A 369 0.32 2.04 9.32
C ILE A 369 1.69 1.56 9.76
N ALA A 370 2.52 1.21 8.79
CA ALA A 370 3.91 0.87 8.99
C ALA A 370 4.80 1.82 8.19
N THR A 371 5.87 2.28 8.82
CA THR A 371 6.94 3.05 8.18
C THR A 371 8.27 2.42 8.49
N ALA A 372 9.20 2.47 7.56
CA ALA A 372 10.55 2.01 7.79
C ALA A 372 11.57 2.89 7.06
N GLY A 373 12.84 2.76 7.41
CA GLY A 373 13.85 3.67 6.88
C GLY A 373 15.29 3.22 7.00
N VAL A 374 16.16 4.20 6.74
CA VAL A 374 17.62 4.07 6.78
C VAL A 374 18.16 3.89 8.19
N ASP A 375 17.35 4.07 9.21
CA ASP A 375 17.68 3.78 10.61
C ASP A 375 17.50 2.30 11.01
N TRP A 376 17.14 1.43 10.04
CA TRP A 376 16.94 -0.02 10.16
C TRP A 376 15.77 -0.41 11.05
N LYS A 377 14.91 0.55 11.35
CA LYS A 377 13.76 0.39 12.24
C LYS A 377 12.48 0.28 11.41
N LEU A 378 11.60 -0.64 11.81
CA LEU A 378 10.23 -0.71 11.35
C LEU A 378 9.33 -0.18 12.46
N LYS A 379 8.62 0.91 12.20
CA LYS A 379 7.72 1.54 13.18
C LYS A 379 6.27 1.29 12.81
N ILE A 380 5.50 0.83 13.81
CA ILE A 380 4.07 0.54 13.69
C ILE A 380 3.30 1.61 14.45
N PHE A 381 2.43 2.31 13.75
CA PHE A 381 1.45 3.22 14.35
C PHE A 381 0.09 2.55 14.28
N ALA A 382 -0.50 2.27 15.42
CA ALA A 382 -1.78 1.60 15.55
C ALA A 382 -2.60 2.23 16.67
N ASN A 383 -3.93 2.04 16.59
CA ASN A 383 -4.86 2.46 17.63
C ASN A 383 -4.93 1.41 18.74
#